data_9565ebd8934853113aa7ce93813b8621
#
_entry.id   9565ebd8934853113aa7ce93813b8621
#
_cell.length_a   1.000
_cell.length_b   1.000
_cell.length_c   1.000
_cell.angle_alpha   90.00
_cell.angle_beta   90.00
_cell.angle_gamma   90.00
#
_symmetry.space_group_name_H-M   'P 1'
#
loop_
_entity.id
_entity.type
_entity.pdbx_description
1 polymer ?
#
loop_
_entity_poly.entity_id
_entity_poly.type
_entity_poly.pdbx_seq_one_letter_code
_entity_poly.pdbx_strand_id
1 'polypeptide(L)'
;HMGGGRRLKQGQDAMRTSDMTDILVKPTGRRGFLGGAMAGGGLLLLPACSTIPGFGMVDAVQRILFLSSERAFARMLEGGGFWDEQVAQVGFGELLGARGDVVSRILTSALFKSRLENAFGDIAYEGAQRAAPLVTDAVRTIGIQNAIDLVRGGPTAATGFLRGSMGRSLIEAMVPELGDALRVAQDPLVAELVQGLAGVDLAGAVTRFAGTIDTTIWREIGAEEAAIRRNPQATRDPLIIGVFGAGAQY
;
A
#
# COMPACT_ATOMS: atom_id res chain seq x y z
N HIS A 1 -12.78 -8.54 67.97
CA HIS A 1 -12.01 -7.34 68.31
C HIS A 1 -12.13 -6.38 67.17
N MET A 2 -13.03 -5.40 67.27
CA MET A 2 -12.66 -4.02 67.65
C MET A 2 -11.82 -3.42 66.54
N GLY A 3 -12.19 -2.37 65.90
CA GLY A 3 -13.06 -1.26 66.23
C GLY A 3 -12.56 -0.07 65.48
N GLY A 4 -13.46 0.82 65.17
CA GLY A 4 -13.34 2.25 65.05
C GLY A 4 -12.97 2.77 63.66
N GLY A 5 -13.77 3.45 62.92
CA GLY A 5 -14.76 4.47 63.25
C GLY A 5 -14.14 5.85 63.35
N ARG A 6 -14.46 6.72 62.38
CA ARG A 6 -14.69 8.19 62.44
C ARG A 6 -14.61 8.76 61.03
N ARG A 7 -15.65 9.17 60.42
CA ARG A 7 -16.60 10.31 60.53
C ARG A 7 -15.96 11.67 60.77
N LEU A 8 -16.49 12.59 59.96
CA LEU A 8 -16.70 14.05 60.15
C LEU A 8 -15.58 14.89 59.50
N LYS A 9 -15.82 15.94 58.77
CA LYS A 9 -16.86 17.01 58.80
C LYS A 9 -16.74 17.71 57.44
N GLN A 10 -17.71 17.94 56.61
CA GLN A 10 -18.63 19.07 56.61
C GLN A 10 -18.02 20.44 56.99
N GLY A 11 -17.92 21.33 56.02
CA GLY A 11 -17.62 22.72 56.11
C GLY A 11 -18.21 23.43 54.93
N GLN A 12 -19.50 23.79 55.03
CA GLN A 12 -20.17 24.85 54.32
C GLN A 12 -19.62 26.16 54.81
N ASP A 13 -19.51 27.12 53.91
CA ASP A 13 -19.82 28.54 54.08
C ASP A 13 -19.57 29.18 52.70
N ALA A 14 -20.56 29.55 51.99
CA ALA A 14 -21.46 30.67 52.14
C ALA A 14 -20.87 32.01 51.67
N MET A 15 -21.50 32.48 50.60
CA MET A 15 -21.82 33.88 50.34
C MET A 15 -20.71 34.91 50.10
N ARG A 16 -20.66 35.43 48.88
CA ARG A 16 -20.99 36.85 48.72
C ARG A 16 -21.28 37.23 47.28
N THR A 17 -22.46 37.63 47.08
CA THR A 17 -23.05 38.51 46.08
C THR A 17 -22.30 39.81 45.86
N SER A 18 -22.55 40.35 44.69
CA SER A 18 -22.37 41.73 44.18
C SER A 18 -21.21 41.79 43.18
N ASP A 19 -21.35 42.24 41.96
CA ASP A 19 -22.08 43.42 41.52
C ASP A 19 -22.43 43.34 40.03
N MET A 20 -23.56 43.75 39.77
CA MET A 20 -24.23 44.04 38.52
C MET A 20 -23.65 45.33 37.94
N THR A 21 -23.14 45.28 36.73
CA THR A 21 -23.09 46.51 35.91
C THR A 21 -23.54 46.21 34.49
N ASP A 22 -24.74 46.63 34.31
CA ASP A 22 -25.39 47.11 33.11
C ASP A 22 -24.41 47.64 32.06
N ILE A 23 -24.38 47.01 30.88
CA ILE A 23 -23.99 47.71 29.66
C ILE A 23 -25.15 47.67 28.69
N LEU A 24 -25.84 48.77 28.66
CA LEU A 24 -26.87 49.17 27.72
C LEU A 24 -26.60 48.68 26.29
N VAL A 25 -27.47 47.85 25.82
CA VAL A 25 -27.68 47.60 24.39
C VAL A 25 -28.40 48.82 23.81
N LYS A 26 -27.69 49.61 23.02
CA LYS A 26 -28.24 50.70 22.24
C LYS A 26 -28.73 50.15 20.90
N PRO A 27 -30.00 50.21 20.57
CA PRO A 27 -30.47 49.84 19.24
C PRO A 27 -30.14 50.97 18.26
N THR A 28 -29.15 50.74 17.39
CA THR A 28 -28.88 51.67 16.29
C THR A 28 -29.75 51.29 15.10
N GLY A 29 -30.61 52.23 14.77
CA GLY A 29 -31.67 52.10 13.78
C GLY A 29 -31.20 51.80 12.38
N ARG A 30 -32.02 50.99 11.73
CA ARG A 30 -32.10 50.87 10.28
C ARG A 30 -32.51 52.21 9.69
N ARG A 31 -31.61 52.98 9.10
CA ARG A 31 -31.87 53.95 8.01
C ARG A 31 -30.62 54.82 7.82
N GLY A 32 -30.01 54.66 6.67
CA GLY A 32 -29.02 55.62 6.20
C GLY A 32 -27.69 55.05 5.80
N PHE A 33 -27.64 54.29 4.70
CA PHE A 33 -26.47 54.26 3.87
C PHE A 33 -26.86 53.98 2.42
N LEU A 34 -27.54 54.95 1.84
CA LEU A 34 -27.60 55.11 0.40
C LEU A 34 -26.89 56.43 0.09
N GLY A 35 -25.75 56.33 -0.53
CA GLY A 35 -25.11 57.51 -1.11
C GLY A 35 -23.58 57.47 -0.93
N GLY A 36 -22.85 57.10 -1.97
CA GLY A 36 -21.45 57.47 -2.02
C GLY A 36 -20.58 56.56 -2.87
N ALA A 37 -20.34 57.02 -4.08
CA ALA A 37 -19.10 56.83 -4.85
C ALA A 37 -18.87 55.51 -5.60
N MET A 38 -19.28 55.52 -6.83
CA MET A 38 -18.53 54.96 -7.95
C MET A 38 -17.06 55.40 -7.86
N ALA A 39 -16.15 54.50 -7.57
CA ALA A 39 -14.74 54.64 -7.92
C ALA A 39 -14.22 53.27 -8.27
N GLY A 40 -13.74 53.13 -9.51
CA GLY A 40 -13.25 51.93 -10.14
C GLY A 40 -12.16 51.23 -9.34
N GLY A 41 -12.36 49.99 -9.15
CA GLY A 41 -11.38 49.08 -8.67
C GLY A 41 -11.68 47.72 -9.29
N GLY A 42 -11.04 47.42 -10.40
CA GLY A 42 -11.10 46.10 -11.00
C GLY A 42 -10.75 45.05 -9.95
N LEU A 43 -11.74 44.31 -9.48
CA LEU A 43 -11.52 43.05 -8.81
C LEU A 43 -10.87 42.15 -9.84
N LEU A 44 -9.55 42.11 -9.82
CA LEU A 44 -8.78 40.97 -10.30
C LEU A 44 -9.30 39.78 -9.50
N LEU A 45 -10.22 39.03 -10.06
CA LEU A 45 -10.50 37.65 -9.70
C LEU A 45 -9.23 36.89 -10.02
N LEU A 46 -8.23 37.04 -9.17
CA LEU A 46 -7.16 36.05 -9.07
C LEU A 46 -7.89 34.75 -8.72
N PRO A 47 -7.77 33.70 -9.57
CA PRO A 47 -8.13 32.40 -9.09
C PRO A 47 -7.28 32.21 -7.83
N ALA A 48 -7.91 32.20 -6.68
CA ALA A 48 -7.30 31.68 -5.48
C ALA A 48 -6.98 30.21 -5.85
N CYS A 49 -5.78 29.99 -6.38
CA CYS A 49 -5.13 28.71 -6.20
C CYS A 49 -5.08 28.55 -4.69
N SER A 50 -6.12 27.95 -4.14
CA SER A 50 -6.10 27.41 -2.80
C SER A 50 -4.98 26.37 -2.80
N THR A 51 -3.77 26.83 -2.55
CA THR A 51 -2.72 26.01 -1.99
C THR A 51 -3.33 25.47 -0.72
N ILE A 52 -3.86 24.26 -0.78
CA ILE A 52 -4.23 23.51 0.42
C ILE A 52 -2.93 23.43 1.21
N PRO A 53 -2.79 24.09 2.37
CA PRO A 53 -1.53 24.10 3.07
C PRO A 53 -1.23 22.67 3.52
N GLY A 54 -0.12 22.13 3.10
CA GLY A 54 0.42 20.86 3.56
C GLY A 54 0.32 19.67 2.63
N PHE A 55 -0.21 19.81 1.40
CA PHE A 55 -0.26 18.70 0.46
C PHE A 55 0.68 18.93 -0.72
N GLY A 56 1.91 18.44 -0.60
CA GLY A 56 2.89 18.48 -1.67
C GLY A 56 2.65 17.38 -2.72
N MET A 57 3.18 17.59 -3.93
CA MET A 57 3.21 16.53 -4.97
C MET A 57 3.97 15.28 -4.49
N VAL A 58 4.98 15.46 -3.64
CA VAL A 58 5.72 14.36 -3.01
C VAL A 58 4.79 13.52 -2.13
N ASP A 59 4.00 14.19 -1.27
CA ASP A 59 3.06 13.51 -0.38
C ASP A 59 2.00 12.74 -1.17
N ALA A 60 1.56 13.30 -2.30
CA ALA A 60 0.60 12.63 -3.18
C ALA A 60 1.20 11.36 -3.82
N VAL A 61 2.45 11.41 -4.25
CA VAL A 61 3.14 10.23 -4.82
C VAL A 61 3.37 9.18 -3.73
N GLN A 62 3.80 9.56 -2.53
CA GLN A 62 3.92 8.62 -1.42
C GLN A 62 2.56 8.00 -1.06
N ARG A 63 1.50 8.81 -1.05
CA ARG A 63 0.16 8.36 -0.71
C ARG A 63 -0.41 7.37 -1.74
N ILE A 64 -0.23 7.62 -3.04
CA ILE A 64 -0.69 6.68 -4.07
C ILE A 64 0.10 5.37 -4.00
N LEU A 65 1.41 5.43 -3.79
CA LEU A 65 2.25 4.24 -3.60
C LEU A 65 1.81 3.43 -2.38
N PHE A 66 1.55 4.10 -1.27
CA PHE A 66 1.08 3.44 -0.04
C PHE A 66 -0.25 2.72 -0.26
N LEU A 67 -1.25 3.43 -0.81
CA LEU A 67 -2.58 2.86 -1.07
C LEU A 67 -2.53 1.71 -2.09
N SER A 68 -1.73 1.86 -3.14
CA SER A 68 -1.57 0.82 -4.16
C SER A 68 -0.93 -0.44 -3.58
N SER A 69 0.13 -0.27 -2.78
CA SER A 69 0.81 -1.38 -2.13
C SER A 69 -0.09 -2.06 -1.10
N GLU A 70 -0.78 -1.29 -0.24
CA GLU A 70 -1.70 -1.81 0.76
C GLU A 70 -2.81 -2.67 0.12
N ARG A 71 -3.45 -2.16 -0.94
CA ARG A 71 -4.52 -2.88 -1.64
C ARG A 71 -4.02 -4.13 -2.36
N ALA A 72 -2.86 -4.02 -3.02
CA ALA A 72 -2.25 -5.15 -3.71
C ALA A 72 -1.90 -6.27 -2.72
N PHE A 73 -1.22 -5.95 -1.62
CA PHE A 73 -0.89 -6.94 -0.60
C PHE A 73 -2.13 -7.48 0.11
N ALA A 74 -3.13 -6.66 0.40
CA ALA A 74 -4.39 -7.15 0.98
C ALA A 74 -5.00 -8.26 0.11
N ARG A 75 -5.05 -8.06 -1.22
CA ARG A 75 -5.57 -9.05 -2.17
C ARG A 75 -4.67 -10.29 -2.29
N MET A 76 -3.34 -10.10 -2.38
CA MET A 76 -2.39 -11.20 -2.52
C MET A 76 -2.29 -12.07 -1.26
N LEU A 77 -2.59 -11.51 -0.09
CA LEU A 77 -2.55 -12.18 1.21
C LEU A 77 -3.93 -12.55 1.74
N GLU A 78 -4.99 -12.21 1.01
CA GLU A 78 -6.33 -12.72 1.29
C GLU A 78 -6.37 -14.22 0.97
N GLY A 79 -6.79 -15.03 1.93
CA GLY A 79 -6.90 -16.48 1.71
C GLY A 79 -7.89 -16.77 0.59
N GLY A 80 -7.51 -17.53 -0.42
CA GLY A 80 -8.43 -17.86 -1.53
C GLY A 80 -7.76 -18.14 -2.88
N GLY A 81 -6.50 -18.57 -2.89
CA GLY A 81 -5.91 -19.15 -4.10
C GLY A 81 -5.32 -18.15 -5.10
N PHE A 82 -5.11 -16.88 -4.71
CA PHE A 82 -4.44 -15.92 -5.60
C PHE A 82 -3.10 -16.48 -6.12
N TRP A 83 -2.26 -17.01 -5.23
CA TRP A 83 -0.97 -17.55 -5.60
C TRP A 83 -1.08 -18.89 -6.34
N ASP A 84 -2.08 -19.71 -6.04
CA ASP A 84 -2.34 -20.95 -6.77
C ASP A 84 -2.60 -20.67 -8.25
N GLU A 85 -3.42 -19.66 -8.56
CA GLU A 85 -3.67 -19.23 -9.93
C GLU A 85 -2.41 -18.70 -10.63
N GLN A 86 -1.59 -17.89 -9.91
CA GLN A 86 -0.34 -17.38 -10.47
C GLN A 86 0.67 -18.47 -10.73
N VAL A 87 0.80 -19.42 -9.79
CA VAL A 87 1.73 -20.53 -9.87
C VAL A 87 1.30 -21.55 -10.95
N ALA A 88 0.00 -21.75 -11.14
CA ALA A 88 -0.52 -22.63 -12.20
C ALA A 88 -0.06 -22.19 -13.62
N GLN A 89 0.29 -20.92 -13.80
CA GLN A 89 0.80 -20.38 -15.04
C GLN A 89 2.33 -20.54 -15.20
N VAL A 90 3.02 -20.98 -14.13
CA VAL A 90 4.48 -21.17 -14.17
C VAL A 90 4.83 -22.49 -14.86
N GLY A 91 5.74 -22.43 -15.79
CA GLY A 91 6.29 -23.64 -16.42
C GLY A 91 7.29 -24.34 -15.50
N PHE A 92 6.87 -25.30 -14.70
CA PHE A 92 7.73 -25.99 -13.74
C PHE A 92 8.97 -26.64 -14.36
N GLY A 93 8.86 -27.15 -15.59
CA GLY A 93 10.01 -27.68 -16.31
C GLY A 93 11.13 -26.66 -16.51
N GLU A 94 10.76 -25.45 -16.92
CA GLU A 94 11.68 -24.35 -17.10
C GLU A 94 12.17 -23.81 -15.75
N LEU A 95 11.27 -23.64 -14.79
CA LEU A 95 11.58 -23.17 -13.45
C LEU A 95 12.63 -24.05 -12.76
N LEU A 96 12.45 -25.35 -12.81
CA LEU A 96 13.35 -26.33 -12.17
C LEU A 96 14.59 -26.63 -13.03
N GLY A 97 14.67 -26.09 -14.25
CA GLY A 97 15.77 -26.38 -15.16
C GLY A 97 15.81 -27.85 -15.57
N ALA A 98 14.66 -28.51 -15.56
CA ALA A 98 14.53 -29.94 -15.85
C ALA A 98 14.91 -30.22 -17.31
N ARG A 99 15.88 -31.12 -17.51
CA ARG A 99 16.32 -31.57 -18.81
C ARG A 99 16.07 -33.07 -18.94
N GLY A 100 15.33 -33.45 -19.95
CA GLY A 100 15.05 -34.86 -20.27
C GLY A 100 13.57 -35.20 -20.31
N ASP A 101 13.18 -36.10 -21.20
CA ASP A 101 11.78 -36.44 -21.49
C ASP A 101 11.04 -37.13 -20.31
N VAL A 102 11.77 -37.85 -19.47
CA VAL A 102 11.18 -38.58 -18.34
C VAL A 102 10.79 -37.61 -17.23
N VAL A 103 11.68 -36.68 -16.89
CA VAL A 103 11.44 -35.66 -15.87
C VAL A 103 10.32 -34.73 -16.31
N SER A 104 10.31 -34.28 -17.55
CA SER A 104 9.25 -33.46 -18.11
C SER A 104 7.89 -34.16 -18.04
N ARG A 105 7.81 -35.46 -18.32
CA ARG A 105 6.55 -36.22 -18.22
C ARG A 105 6.05 -36.37 -16.79
N ILE A 106 6.92 -36.53 -15.81
CA ILE A 106 6.55 -36.60 -14.39
C ILE A 106 6.00 -35.23 -13.95
N LEU A 107 6.71 -34.15 -14.28
CA LEU A 107 6.32 -32.77 -13.91
C LEU A 107 5.01 -32.32 -14.57
N THR A 108 4.64 -32.92 -15.71
CA THR A 108 3.39 -32.60 -16.42
C THR A 108 2.22 -33.52 -16.07
N SER A 109 2.45 -34.57 -15.25
CA SER A 109 1.33 -35.41 -14.79
C SER A 109 0.37 -34.59 -13.91
N ALA A 110 -0.96 -34.78 -14.11
CA ALA A 110 -1.98 -33.96 -13.48
C ALA A 110 -1.91 -33.96 -11.93
N LEU A 111 -1.66 -35.13 -11.34
CA LEU A 111 -1.55 -35.27 -9.88
C LEU A 111 -0.30 -34.57 -9.33
N PHE A 112 0.81 -34.69 -10.03
CA PHE A 112 2.05 -34.09 -9.60
C PHE A 112 2.05 -32.58 -9.79
N LYS A 113 1.50 -32.12 -10.91
CA LYS A 113 1.33 -30.70 -11.20
C LYS A 113 0.51 -30.02 -10.12
N SER A 114 -0.66 -30.57 -9.75
CA SER A 114 -1.51 -29.97 -8.71
C SER A 114 -0.80 -29.86 -7.35
N ARG A 115 -0.03 -30.84 -6.95
CA ARG A 115 0.72 -30.80 -5.68
C ARG A 115 1.85 -29.78 -5.70
N LEU A 116 2.54 -29.65 -6.84
CA LEU A 116 3.54 -28.61 -7.03
C LEU A 116 2.90 -27.23 -6.97
N GLU A 117 1.77 -27.03 -7.65
CA GLU A 117 1.03 -25.77 -7.65
C GLU A 117 0.69 -25.34 -6.23
N ASN A 118 0.15 -26.24 -5.42
CA ASN A 118 -0.20 -25.94 -4.03
C ASN A 118 1.05 -25.61 -3.19
N ALA A 119 2.10 -26.44 -3.26
CA ALA A 119 3.33 -26.22 -2.49
C ALA A 119 4.02 -24.90 -2.88
N PHE A 120 4.07 -24.58 -4.16
CA PHE A 120 4.65 -23.32 -4.64
C PHE A 120 3.72 -22.12 -4.37
N GLY A 121 2.40 -22.32 -4.32
CA GLY A 121 1.43 -21.33 -3.90
C GLY A 121 1.66 -20.88 -2.46
N ASP A 122 1.82 -21.84 -1.54
CA ASP A 122 2.14 -21.57 -0.14
C ASP A 122 3.47 -20.80 0.02
N ILE A 123 4.50 -21.24 -0.72
CA ILE A 123 5.81 -20.59 -0.71
C ILE A 123 5.72 -19.16 -1.27
N ALA A 124 4.94 -18.94 -2.32
CA ALA A 124 4.73 -17.62 -2.90
C ALA A 124 3.97 -16.69 -1.94
N TYR A 125 3.01 -17.23 -1.22
CA TYR A 125 2.29 -16.50 -0.17
C TYR A 125 3.24 -16.04 0.95
N GLU A 126 4.11 -16.93 1.45
CA GLU A 126 5.13 -16.56 2.44
C GLU A 126 6.08 -15.49 1.90
N GLY A 127 6.53 -15.64 0.65
CA GLY A 127 7.35 -14.62 -0.02
C GLY A 127 6.67 -13.25 -0.07
N ALA A 128 5.39 -13.21 -0.40
CA ALA A 128 4.60 -11.98 -0.42
C ALA A 128 4.41 -11.38 0.99
N GLN A 129 4.21 -12.21 2.02
CA GLN A 129 4.14 -11.72 3.41
C GLN A 129 5.43 -11.02 3.83
N ARG A 130 6.58 -11.53 3.41
CA ARG A 130 7.87 -10.93 3.71
C ARG A 130 8.15 -9.68 2.89
N ALA A 131 7.67 -9.64 1.66
CA ALA A 131 7.80 -8.49 0.77
C ALA A 131 7.00 -7.27 1.26
N ALA A 132 5.84 -7.47 1.85
CA ALA A 132 4.93 -6.40 2.24
C ALA A 132 5.56 -5.31 3.14
N PRO A 133 6.24 -5.65 4.26
CA PRO A 133 6.90 -4.66 5.09
C PRO A 133 8.04 -3.95 4.36
N LEU A 134 8.81 -4.66 3.52
CA LEU A 134 9.93 -4.08 2.77
C LEU A 134 9.46 -3.01 1.78
N VAL A 135 8.39 -3.30 1.04
CA VAL A 135 7.77 -2.32 0.13
C VAL A 135 7.21 -1.13 0.91
N THR A 136 6.53 -1.39 2.03
CA THR A 136 5.99 -0.33 2.89
C THR A 136 7.08 0.60 3.43
N ASP A 137 8.18 0.05 3.89
CA ASP A 137 9.32 0.83 4.40
C ASP A 137 10.03 1.59 3.26
N ALA A 138 10.15 0.98 2.08
CA ALA A 138 10.67 1.67 0.91
C ALA A 138 9.80 2.87 0.54
N VAL A 139 8.48 2.75 0.52
CA VAL A 139 7.56 3.88 0.27
C VAL A 139 7.75 5.01 1.27
N ARG A 140 8.00 4.70 2.53
CA ARG A 140 8.20 5.71 3.59
C ARG A 140 9.53 6.44 3.49
N THR A 141 10.56 5.76 3.04
CA THR A 141 11.95 6.25 3.08
C THR A 141 12.45 6.77 1.74
N ILE A 142 11.75 6.47 0.64
CA ILE A 142 12.19 6.85 -0.69
C ILE A 142 12.17 8.37 -0.90
N GLY A 143 13.29 8.90 -1.38
CA GLY A 143 13.38 10.30 -1.78
C GLY A 143 12.75 10.51 -3.16
N ILE A 144 11.69 11.29 -3.22
CA ILE A 144 10.98 11.59 -4.47
C ILE A 144 11.44 12.96 -4.99
N GLN A 145 12.30 12.96 -6.01
CA GLN A 145 12.85 14.20 -6.59
C GLN A 145 11.99 14.75 -7.73
N ASN A 146 11.34 13.89 -8.50
CA ASN A 146 10.55 14.25 -9.69
C ASN A 146 9.06 13.98 -9.50
N ALA A 147 8.48 14.45 -8.40
CA ALA A 147 7.08 14.18 -8.06
C ALA A 147 6.09 14.62 -9.15
N ILE A 148 6.34 15.76 -9.80
CA ILE A 148 5.48 16.27 -10.88
C ILE A 148 5.45 15.28 -12.06
N ASP A 149 6.59 14.74 -12.46
CA ASP A 149 6.69 13.79 -13.55
C ASP A 149 5.99 12.48 -13.20
N LEU A 150 6.07 12.05 -11.95
CA LEU A 150 5.37 10.87 -11.47
C LEU A 150 3.86 11.07 -11.38
N VAL A 151 3.41 12.26 -11.00
CA VAL A 151 1.97 12.60 -10.98
C VAL A 151 1.41 12.63 -12.40
N ARG A 152 2.12 13.26 -13.35
CA ARG A 152 1.69 13.39 -14.75
C ARG A 152 2.04 12.18 -15.61
N GLY A 153 2.80 11.26 -15.08
CA GLY A 153 3.27 10.07 -15.78
C GLY A 153 2.16 9.08 -16.10
N GLY A 154 2.57 7.99 -16.73
CA GLY A 154 1.67 6.89 -17.09
C GLY A 154 0.97 6.24 -15.88
N PRO A 155 0.08 5.28 -16.15
CA PRO A 155 -0.80 4.69 -15.14
C PRO A 155 -0.07 3.98 -14.00
N THR A 156 1.20 3.63 -14.18
CA THR A 156 2.05 2.92 -13.22
C THR A 156 3.39 3.64 -12.97
N ALA A 157 3.43 4.96 -13.18
CA ALA A 157 4.66 5.73 -13.11
C ALA A 157 5.31 5.71 -11.73
N ALA A 158 4.51 5.82 -10.67
CA ALA A 158 5.02 5.81 -9.30
C ALA A 158 5.50 4.40 -8.90
N THR A 159 4.77 3.36 -9.26
CA THR A 159 5.18 1.96 -9.06
C THR A 159 6.48 1.63 -9.79
N GLY A 160 6.62 2.06 -11.05
CA GLY A 160 7.85 1.87 -11.82
C GLY A 160 9.05 2.57 -11.18
N PHE A 161 8.86 3.78 -10.66
CA PHE A 161 9.88 4.51 -9.92
C PHE A 161 10.29 3.78 -8.63
N LEU A 162 9.33 3.32 -7.82
CA LEU A 162 9.60 2.59 -6.59
C LEU A 162 10.35 1.29 -6.88
N ARG A 163 9.87 0.50 -7.86
CA ARG A 163 10.55 -0.73 -8.30
C ARG A 163 11.98 -0.47 -8.74
N GLY A 164 12.20 0.55 -9.55
CA GLY A 164 13.55 0.93 -10.01
C GLY A 164 14.46 1.33 -8.86
N SER A 165 13.95 2.02 -7.85
CA SER A 165 14.70 2.44 -6.68
C SER A 165 15.03 1.29 -5.72
N MET A 166 14.16 0.30 -5.60
CA MET A 166 14.40 -0.91 -4.82
C MET A 166 15.35 -1.89 -5.53
N GLY A 167 15.43 -1.83 -6.87
CA GLY A 167 16.29 -2.70 -7.65
C GLY A 167 15.98 -4.17 -7.40
N ARG A 168 16.96 -4.94 -6.92
CA ARG A 168 16.83 -6.38 -6.62
C ARG A 168 16.61 -6.66 -5.13
N SER A 169 16.54 -5.66 -4.29
CA SER A 169 16.48 -5.85 -2.83
C SER A 169 15.32 -6.74 -2.37
N LEU A 170 14.19 -6.68 -3.08
CA LEU A 170 13.04 -7.54 -2.78
C LEU A 170 13.33 -9.01 -3.07
N ILE A 171 13.92 -9.31 -4.23
CA ILE A 171 14.34 -10.67 -4.60
C ILE A 171 15.38 -11.19 -3.61
N GLU A 172 16.39 -10.38 -3.31
CA GLU A 172 17.49 -10.75 -2.39
C GLU A 172 16.99 -11.04 -0.98
N ALA A 173 15.98 -10.32 -0.52
CA ALA A 173 15.36 -10.57 0.77
C ALA A 173 14.49 -11.84 0.81
N MET A 174 13.88 -12.22 -0.32
CA MET A 174 13.03 -13.41 -0.40
C MET A 174 13.82 -14.71 -0.62
N VAL A 175 14.97 -14.66 -1.32
CA VAL A 175 15.71 -15.85 -1.74
C VAL A 175 16.08 -16.80 -0.59
N PRO A 176 16.62 -16.33 0.56
CA PRO A 176 16.95 -17.23 1.67
C PRO A 176 15.73 -17.98 2.20
N GLU A 177 14.63 -17.28 2.39
CA GLU A 177 13.39 -17.80 2.95
C GLU A 177 12.73 -18.82 2.00
N LEU A 178 12.67 -18.49 0.72
CA LEU A 178 12.15 -19.41 -0.31
C LEU A 178 13.00 -20.66 -0.43
N GLY A 179 14.33 -20.54 -0.27
CA GLY A 179 15.24 -21.67 -0.25
C GLY A 179 14.99 -22.61 0.93
N ASP A 180 14.73 -22.05 2.09
CA ASP A 180 14.41 -22.82 3.29
C ASP A 180 13.01 -23.43 3.21
N ALA A 181 12.00 -22.70 2.72
CA ALA A 181 10.65 -23.20 2.50
C ALA A 181 10.65 -24.39 1.51
N LEU A 182 11.41 -24.32 0.42
CA LEU A 182 11.56 -25.44 -0.52
C LEU A 182 12.25 -26.66 0.09
N ARG A 183 13.19 -26.48 1.02
CA ARG A 183 13.84 -27.59 1.73
C ARG A 183 12.94 -28.26 2.74
N VAL A 184 12.05 -27.48 3.35
CA VAL A 184 11.14 -27.92 4.41
C VAL A 184 9.76 -28.27 3.85
N ALA A 185 9.53 -28.11 2.53
CA ALA A 185 8.26 -28.44 1.90
C ALA A 185 7.76 -29.80 2.40
N GLN A 186 6.68 -29.76 3.17
CA GLN A 186 6.16 -30.92 3.91
C GLN A 186 5.51 -31.98 2.99
N ASP A 187 5.41 -31.71 1.69
CA ASP A 187 4.94 -32.72 0.74
C ASP A 187 6.07 -33.70 0.44
N PRO A 188 5.94 -34.98 0.84
CA PRO A 188 6.97 -36.00 0.62
C PRO A 188 7.36 -36.15 -0.84
N LEU A 189 6.42 -35.89 -1.77
CA LEU A 189 6.69 -36.02 -3.21
C LEU A 189 7.53 -34.85 -3.74
N VAL A 190 7.30 -33.64 -3.20
CA VAL A 190 8.14 -32.48 -3.53
C VAL A 190 9.53 -32.66 -2.97
N ALA A 191 9.67 -33.18 -1.75
CA ALA A 191 10.96 -33.51 -1.13
C ALA A 191 11.70 -34.61 -1.90
N GLU A 192 11.00 -35.67 -2.30
CA GLU A 192 11.57 -36.74 -3.13
C GLU A 192 12.00 -36.25 -4.53
N LEU A 193 11.18 -35.37 -5.13
CA LEU A 193 11.53 -34.75 -6.40
C LEU A 193 12.80 -33.91 -6.29
N VAL A 194 12.85 -33.04 -5.29
CA VAL A 194 14.01 -32.16 -5.05
C VAL A 194 15.27 -32.99 -4.74
N GLN A 195 15.14 -34.11 -4.02
CA GLN A 195 16.26 -35.03 -3.72
C GLN A 195 16.59 -35.97 -4.87
N GLY A 196 15.58 -36.42 -5.62
CA GLY A 196 15.75 -37.43 -6.68
C GLY A 196 16.17 -36.86 -8.03
N LEU A 197 16.06 -35.58 -8.25
CA LEU A 197 16.47 -34.89 -9.47
C LEU A 197 17.98 -34.55 -9.39
N ALA A 198 18.83 -35.55 -9.51
CA ALA A 198 20.25 -35.32 -9.70
C ALA A 198 20.46 -34.42 -10.93
N GLY A 199 20.95 -33.19 -10.70
CA GLY A 199 21.21 -32.20 -11.76
C GLY A 199 20.22 -31.02 -11.81
N VAL A 200 19.27 -30.91 -10.88
CA VAL A 200 18.44 -29.70 -10.73
C VAL A 200 19.25 -28.60 -10.05
N ASP A 201 19.35 -27.45 -10.70
CA ASP A 201 19.89 -26.25 -10.11
C ASP A 201 18.85 -25.62 -9.14
N LEU A 202 18.81 -26.13 -7.91
CA LEU A 202 17.87 -25.67 -6.90
C LEU A 202 18.07 -24.18 -6.58
N ALA A 203 19.30 -23.71 -6.48
CA ALA A 203 19.59 -22.31 -6.18
C ALA A 203 19.10 -21.38 -7.30
N GLY A 204 19.34 -21.78 -8.55
CA GLY A 204 18.79 -21.07 -9.70
C GLY A 204 17.27 -21.13 -9.77
N ALA A 205 16.64 -22.26 -9.41
CA ALA A 205 15.19 -22.41 -9.36
C ALA A 205 14.57 -21.46 -8.31
N VAL A 206 15.15 -21.39 -7.11
CA VAL A 206 14.73 -20.45 -6.05
C VAL A 206 14.81 -19.00 -6.54
N THR A 207 15.93 -18.64 -7.17
CA THR A 207 16.13 -17.28 -7.68
C THR A 207 15.13 -16.93 -8.79
N ARG A 208 14.86 -17.86 -9.70
CA ARG A 208 13.85 -17.68 -10.76
C ARG A 208 12.45 -17.54 -10.18
N PHE A 209 12.12 -18.35 -9.18
CA PHE A 209 10.81 -18.29 -8.52
C PHE A 209 10.64 -16.98 -7.73
N ALA A 210 11.65 -16.53 -6.99
CA ALA A 210 11.65 -15.21 -6.36
C ALA A 210 11.43 -14.09 -7.39
N GLY A 211 12.03 -14.18 -8.57
CA GLY A 211 11.79 -13.26 -9.67
C GLY A 211 10.35 -13.26 -10.19
N THR A 212 9.71 -14.44 -10.20
CA THR A 212 8.29 -14.56 -10.56
C THR A 212 7.39 -13.88 -9.53
N ILE A 213 7.66 -14.11 -8.24
CA ILE A 213 6.95 -13.47 -7.14
C ILE A 213 7.14 -11.95 -7.20
N ASP A 214 8.37 -11.48 -7.35
CA ASP A 214 8.70 -10.04 -7.50
C ASP A 214 7.90 -9.41 -8.64
N THR A 215 7.93 -10.03 -9.81
CA THR A 215 7.22 -9.51 -10.97
C THR A 215 5.71 -9.47 -10.75
N THR A 216 5.15 -10.46 -10.09
CA THR A 216 3.73 -10.50 -9.73
C THR A 216 3.38 -9.39 -8.75
N ILE A 217 4.17 -9.21 -7.69
CA ILE A 217 3.96 -8.14 -6.70
C ILE A 217 3.92 -6.77 -7.38
N TRP A 218 4.92 -6.47 -8.21
CA TRP A 218 4.99 -5.18 -8.90
C TRP A 218 3.87 -4.97 -9.92
N ARG A 219 3.44 -6.03 -10.59
CA ARG A 219 2.29 -5.98 -11.49
C ARG A 219 1.01 -5.65 -10.73
N GLU A 220 0.77 -6.28 -9.59
CA GLU A 220 -0.41 -6.04 -8.77
C GLU A 220 -0.42 -4.63 -8.16
N ILE A 221 0.72 -4.15 -7.65
CA ILE A 221 0.85 -2.77 -7.16
C ILE A 221 0.58 -1.77 -8.30
N GLY A 222 1.13 -2.00 -9.47
CA GLY A 222 0.90 -1.15 -10.65
C GLY A 222 -0.56 -1.17 -11.12
N ALA A 223 -1.23 -2.31 -11.05
CA ALA A 223 -2.65 -2.43 -11.38
C ALA A 223 -3.53 -1.60 -10.41
N GLU A 224 -3.21 -1.61 -9.11
CA GLU A 224 -3.89 -0.77 -8.12
C GLU A 224 -3.60 0.72 -8.32
N GLU A 225 -2.35 1.11 -8.62
CA GLU A 225 -2.02 2.49 -8.98
C GLU A 225 -2.85 2.95 -10.17
N ALA A 226 -2.88 2.14 -11.24
CA ALA A 226 -3.66 2.45 -12.43
C ALA A 226 -5.17 2.56 -12.13
N ALA A 227 -5.70 1.73 -11.24
CA ALA A 227 -7.10 1.80 -10.81
C ALA A 227 -7.39 3.10 -10.02
N ILE A 228 -6.51 3.49 -9.11
CA ILE A 228 -6.62 4.73 -8.34
C ILE A 228 -6.57 5.95 -9.29
N ARG A 229 -5.64 5.97 -10.25
CA ARG A 229 -5.52 7.07 -11.21
C ARG A 229 -6.75 7.20 -12.12
N ARG A 230 -7.37 6.09 -12.52
CA ARG A 230 -8.61 6.12 -13.32
C ARG A 230 -9.82 6.62 -12.52
N ASN A 231 -9.88 6.34 -11.22
CA ASN A 231 -10.98 6.76 -10.36
C ASN A 231 -10.47 7.20 -8.97
N PRO A 232 -9.85 8.39 -8.88
CA PRO A 232 -9.33 8.92 -7.62
C PRO A 232 -10.41 9.10 -6.56
N GLN A 233 -11.65 9.41 -6.99
CA GLN A 233 -12.80 9.61 -6.09
C GLN A 233 -13.13 8.37 -5.26
N ALA A 234 -12.90 7.17 -5.79
CA ALA A 234 -13.13 5.91 -5.09
C ALA A 234 -12.23 5.72 -3.86
N THR A 235 -11.13 6.46 -3.78
CA THR A 235 -10.22 6.39 -2.63
C THR A 235 -10.79 7.10 -1.40
N ARG A 236 -11.68 8.08 -1.59
CA ARG A 236 -12.14 9.02 -0.56
C ARG A 236 -11.00 9.77 0.15
N ASP A 237 -9.84 9.79 -0.45
CA ASP A 237 -8.65 10.47 0.06
C ASP A 237 -8.56 11.87 -0.58
N PRO A 238 -8.67 12.97 0.21
CA PRO A 238 -8.69 14.32 -0.35
C PRO A 238 -7.42 14.69 -1.11
N LEU A 239 -6.26 14.15 -0.70
CA LEU A 239 -4.99 14.40 -1.35
C LEU A 239 -4.94 13.74 -2.73
N ILE A 240 -5.32 12.46 -2.80
CA ILE A 240 -5.40 11.71 -4.06
C ILE A 240 -6.40 12.36 -5.01
N ILE A 241 -7.58 12.72 -4.51
CA ILE A 241 -8.63 13.39 -5.30
C ILE A 241 -8.14 14.74 -5.81
N GLY A 242 -7.49 15.54 -4.96
CA GLY A 242 -6.99 16.86 -5.32
C GLY A 242 -5.90 16.84 -6.39
N VAL A 243 -4.98 15.89 -6.30
CA VAL A 243 -3.81 15.82 -7.20
C VAL A 243 -4.10 15.03 -8.47
N PHE A 244 -4.72 13.86 -8.36
CA PHE A 244 -4.95 12.96 -9.49
C PHE A 244 -6.34 13.14 -10.12
N GLY A 245 -7.31 13.72 -9.40
CA GLY A 245 -8.65 14.00 -9.92
C GLY A 245 -8.69 15.19 -10.87
N ALA A 246 -7.88 16.21 -10.64
CA ALA A 246 -7.78 17.39 -11.52
C ALA A 246 -6.87 17.16 -12.75
N GLY A 247 -5.95 16.19 -12.66
CA GLY A 247 -4.94 15.92 -13.69
C GLY A 247 -5.37 14.96 -14.81
N ALA A 248 -6.53 14.34 -14.70
CA ALA A 248 -7.01 13.39 -15.72
C ALA A 248 -7.63 14.09 -16.96
N GLN A 249 -7.52 15.41 -17.07
CA GLN A 249 -8.12 16.20 -18.16
C GLN A 249 -7.11 16.97 -19.02
N TYR A 250 -5.83 16.57 -19.01
CA TYR A 250 -4.83 17.17 -19.88
C TYR A 250 -4.15 16.14 -20.77
#